data_08866c05606f1cc25bc47b0e240392fc
#
_entry.id   08866c05606f1cc25bc47b0e240392fc
#
_cell.length_a   1.000
_cell.length_b   1.000
_cell.length_c   1.000
_cell.angle_alpha   90.00
_cell.angle_beta   90.00
_cell.angle_gamma   90.00
#
_symmetry.space_group_name_H-M   'P 1'
#
loop_
_entity.id
_entity.type
_entity.pdbx_description
1 polymer ?
#
loop_
_entity_poly.entity_id
_entity_poly.type
_entity_poly.pdbx_seq_one_letter_code
_entity_poly.pdbx_strand_id
1 'polypeptide(L)'
;MRALVIVDPGPASPPPETLPALLEAMAAWRDRWRSQMEMFEFFAGRGGGWGVFNVDDIGLSQAMMEFPFSPFSTIAVHPTVDGDDALSRFTQTTKEMLAQMGGG
;
A
#
# COMPACT_ATOMS: atom_id res chain seq x y z
N MET A 1 -3.19 -2.22 -10.91
CA MET A 1 -3.21 -0.98 -10.09
C MET A 1 -1.99 -0.95 -9.20
N ARG A 2 -1.40 0.20 -9.06
CA ARG A 2 -0.29 0.39 -8.13
C ARG A 2 -0.81 1.08 -6.87
N ALA A 3 -0.45 0.56 -5.70
CA ALA A 3 -0.95 1.07 -4.43
C ALA A 3 0.13 1.05 -3.35
N LEU A 4 0.20 2.14 -2.59
CA LEU A 4 0.99 2.23 -1.37
C LEU A 4 0.12 1.73 -0.22
N VAL A 5 0.63 0.76 0.53
CA VAL A 5 -0.02 0.21 1.72
C VAL A 5 0.80 0.53 2.94
N ILE A 6 0.20 1.21 3.90
CA ILE A 6 0.83 1.56 5.17
C ILE A 6 0.16 0.74 6.27
N VAL A 7 0.98 0.06 7.07
CA VAL A 7 0.52 -0.79 8.16
C VAL A 7 1.06 -0.21 9.47
N ASP A 8 0.15 0.21 10.33
CA ASP A 8 0.47 0.69 11.68
C ASP A 8 -0.05 -0.29 12.72
N PRO A 9 0.59 -0.39 13.90
CA PRO A 9 0.06 -1.19 14.99
C PRO A 9 -1.35 -0.72 15.37
N GLY A 10 -2.27 -1.67 15.48
CA GLY A 10 -3.63 -1.41 15.92
C GLY A 10 -3.75 -1.37 17.43
N PRO A 11 -4.98 -1.16 17.95
CA PRO A 11 -5.22 -1.10 19.40
C PRO A 11 -5.04 -2.45 20.12
N ALA A 12 -5.23 -3.56 19.41
CA ALA A 12 -5.01 -4.90 19.95
C ALA A 12 -3.60 -5.38 19.59
N SER A 13 -2.94 -6.04 20.51
CA SER A 13 -1.63 -6.65 20.28
C SER A 13 -1.75 -8.18 20.27
N PRO A 14 -0.98 -8.89 19.45
CA PRO A 14 -0.97 -10.34 19.50
C PRO A 14 -0.37 -10.82 20.82
N PRO A 15 -0.85 -11.95 21.36
CA PRO A 15 -0.20 -12.56 22.53
C PRO A 15 1.27 -12.82 22.22
N PRO A 16 2.21 -12.49 23.14
CA PRO A 16 3.64 -12.61 22.87
C PRO A 16 4.08 -14.01 22.42
N GLU A 17 3.45 -15.05 22.94
CA GLU A 17 3.77 -16.44 22.58
C GLU A 17 3.42 -16.79 21.13
N THR A 18 2.58 -16.00 20.46
CA THR A 18 2.19 -16.23 19.06
C THR A 18 3.12 -15.53 18.07
N LEU A 19 3.99 -14.62 18.52
CA LEU A 19 4.84 -13.82 17.65
C LEU A 19 5.75 -14.65 16.72
N PRO A 20 6.42 -15.71 17.19
CA PRO A 20 7.25 -16.52 16.28
C PRO A 20 6.46 -17.09 15.12
N ALA A 21 5.27 -17.63 15.36
CA ALA A 21 4.41 -18.19 14.32
C ALA A 21 3.89 -17.11 13.37
N LEU A 22 3.54 -15.94 13.91
CA LEU A 22 3.09 -14.80 13.08
C LEU A 22 4.22 -14.30 12.17
N LEU A 23 5.45 -14.24 12.66
CA LEU A 23 6.59 -13.81 11.85
C LEU A 23 6.92 -14.84 10.76
N GLU A 24 6.80 -16.13 11.05
CA GLU A 24 6.94 -17.17 10.02
C GLU A 24 5.85 -17.06 8.96
N ALA A 25 4.60 -16.83 9.38
CA ALA A 25 3.50 -16.60 8.45
C ALA A 25 3.73 -15.34 7.61
N MET A 26 4.30 -14.30 8.21
CA MET A 26 4.64 -13.07 7.50
C MET A 26 5.68 -13.31 6.41
N ALA A 27 6.70 -14.11 6.69
CA ALA A 27 7.71 -14.47 5.70
C ALA A 27 7.09 -15.24 4.54
N ALA A 28 6.19 -16.18 4.83
CA ALA A 28 5.48 -16.94 3.79
C ALA A 28 4.56 -16.04 2.97
N TRP A 29 3.86 -15.11 3.61
CA TRP A 29 3.02 -14.12 2.94
C TRP A 29 3.86 -13.23 2.01
N ARG A 30 5.01 -12.75 2.47
CA ARG A 30 5.92 -11.96 1.66
C ARG A 30 6.39 -12.74 0.42
N ASP A 31 6.74 -14.01 0.58
CA ASP A 31 7.17 -14.85 -0.54
C ASP A 31 6.04 -15.09 -1.54
N ARG A 32 4.82 -15.32 -1.05
CA ARG A 32 3.64 -15.51 -1.90
C ARG A 32 3.36 -14.29 -2.79
N TRP A 33 3.49 -13.09 -2.24
CA TRP A 33 3.14 -11.84 -2.94
C TRP A 33 4.35 -11.12 -3.52
N ARG A 34 5.54 -11.70 -3.44
CA ARG A 34 6.80 -11.07 -3.82
C ARG A 34 6.79 -10.48 -5.23
N SER A 35 6.23 -11.19 -6.20
CA SER A 35 6.22 -10.74 -7.59
C SER A 35 5.29 -9.54 -7.84
N GLN A 36 4.31 -9.32 -6.96
CA GLN A 36 3.38 -8.21 -7.03
C GLN A 36 3.76 -7.04 -6.11
N MET A 37 4.80 -7.19 -5.29
CA MET A 37 5.27 -6.14 -4.40
C MET A 37 6.57 -5.54 -4.92
N GLU A 38 6.52 -4.28 -5.29
CA GLU A 38 7.72 -3.56 -5.73
C GLU A 38 8.63 -3.17 -4.56
N MET A 39 8.04 -2.88 -3.40
CA MET A 39 8.76 -2.49 -2.19
C MET A 39 8.10 -3.12 -0.97
N PHE A 40 8.93 -3.42 0.03
CA PHE A 40 8.49 -3.97 1.30
C PHE A 40 9.48 -3.56 2.38
N GLU A 41 9.06 -2.68 3.28
CA GLU A 41 9.94 -2.13 4.32
C GLU A 41 9.23 -2.02 5.66
N PHE A 42 9.97 -2.24 6.74
CA PHE A 42 9.51 -1.94 8.09
C PHE A 42 9.96 -0.54 8.48
N PHE A 43 9.16 0.13 9.32
CA PHE A 43 9.61 1.40 9.88
C PHE A 43 10.78 1.19 10.82
N ALA A 44 11.79 2.05 10.74
CA ALA A 44 12.91 2.02 11.66
C ALA A 44 12.48 2.59 13.02
N GLY A 45 12.82 1.87 14.09
CA GLY A 45 12.60 2.32 15.47
C GLY A 45 11.16 2.28 15.97
N ARG A 46 10.21 1.72 15.20
CA ARG A 46 8.83 1.52 15.64
C ARG A 46 8.18 0.34 14.95
N GLY A 47 7.00 -0.07 15.43
CA GLY A 47 6.22 -1.10 14.76
C GLY A 47 5.59 -0.62 13.46
N GLY A 48 5.21 -1.58 12.64
CA GLY A 48 4.59 -1.32 11.35
C GLY A 48 5.57 -1.20 10.21
N GLY A 49 5.02 -0.95 9.04
CA GLY A 49 5.80 -0.87 7.81
C GLY A 49 4.96 -0.41 6.64
N TRP A 50 5.52 -0.49 5.46
CA TRP A 50 4.82 -0.13 4.24
C TRP A 50 5.28 -0.97 3.07
N GLY A 51 4.44 -1.05 2.07
CA GLY A 51 4.75 -1.74 0.83
C GLY A 51 4.10 -1.06 -0.36
N VAL A 52 4.62 -1.36 -1.53
CA VAL A 52 4.01 -0.93 -2.80
C VAL A 52 3.64 -2.17 -3.58
N PHE A 53 2.35 -2.30 -3.87
CA PHE A 53 1.81 -3.40 -4.65
C PHE A 53 1.51 -2.97 -6.08
N ASN A 54 1.77 -3.87 -7.01
CA ASN A 54 1.31 -3.73 -8.39
C ASN A 54 0.45 -4.96 -8.70
N VAL A 55 -0.85 -4.80 -8.55
CA VAL A 55 -1.84 -5.89 -8.57
C VAL A 55 -3.22 -5.28 -8.85
N ASP A 56 -4.17 -6.10 -9.31
CA ASP A 56 -5.54 -5.62 -9.47
C ASP A 56 -6.25 -5.48 -8.12
N ASP A 57 -7.44 -4.88 -8.13
CA ASP A 57 -8.21 -4.58 -6.92
C ASP A 57 -8.54 -5.84 -6.11
N ILE A 58 -8.89 -6.92 -6.81
CA ILE A 58 -9.23 -8.20 -6.17
C ILE A 58 -7.97 -8.81 -5.55
N GLY A 59 -6.85 -8.77 -6.27
CA GLY A 59 -5.57 -9.26 -5.76
C GLY A 59 -5.11 -8.49 -4.52
N LEU A 60 -5.27 -7.17 -4.52
CA LEU A 60 -4.93 -6.35 -3.36
C LEU A 60 -5.80 -6.70 -2.15
N SER A 61 -7.10 -6.85 -2.36
CA SER A 61 -8.02 -7.27 -1.30
C SER A 61 -7.62 -8.62 -0.72
N GLN A 62 -7.26 -9.57 -1.59
CA GLN A 62 -6.82 -10.89 -1.17
C GLN A 62 -5.54 -10.83 -0.36
N ALA A 63 -4.55 -10.05 -0.81
CA ALA A 63 -3.29 -9.87 -0.08
C ALA A 63 -3.53 -9.30 1.33
N MET A 64 -4.45 -8.34 1.45
CA MET A 64 -4.78 -7.76 2.76
C MET A 64 -5.54 -8.74 3.66
N MET A 65 -6.42 -9.56 3.09
CA MET A 65 -7.11 -10.61 3.85
C MET A 65 -6.16 -11.68 4.36
N GLU A 66 -5.13 -12.02 3.58
CA GLU A 66 -4.14 -13.03 3.93
C GLU A 66 -3.03 -12.49 4.83
N PHE A 67 -2.94 -11.18 5.03
CA PHE A 67 -1.90 -10.56 5.82
C PHE A 67 -1.98 -11.01 7.28
N PRO A 68 -0.92 -11.67 7.82
CA PRO A 68 -1.02 -12.33 9.13
C PRO A 68 -1.29 -11.41 10.31
N PHE A 69 -0.80 -10.16 10.24
CA PHE A 69 -1.00 -9.18 11.31
C PHE A 69 -2.26 -8.34 11.12
N SER A 70 -3.11 -8.68 10.15
CA SER A 70 -4.33 -7.92 9.86
C SER A 70 -5.21 -7.67 11.09
N PRO A 71 -5.46 -8.65 11.98
CA PRO A 71 -6.28 -8.40 13.18
C PRO A 71 -5.66 -7.44 14.18
N PHE A 72 -4.35 -7.20 14.08
CA PHE A 72 -3.58 -6.40 15.04
C PHE A 72 -3.08 -5.10 14.44
N SER A 73 -3.57 -4.72 13.27
CA SER A 73 -3.02 -3.61 12.51
C SER A 73 -4.11 -2.68 12.02
N THR A 74 -3.74 -1.41 11.86
CA THR A 74 -4.50 -0.45 11.08
C THR A 74 -3.84 -0.34 9.72
N ILE A 75 -4.59 -0.59 8.64
CA ILE A 75 -4.07 -0.65 7.28
C ILE A 75 -4.68 0.47 6.46
N ALA A 76 -3.83 1.30 5.86
CA ALA A 76 -4.23 2.35 4.93
C ALA A 76 -3.74 2.00 3.53
N VAL A 77 -4.63 2.07 2.55
CA VAL A 77 -4.33 1.77 1.15
C VAL A 77 -4.51 3.05 0.34
N HIS A 78 -3.45 3.42 -0.38
CA HIS A 78 -3.44 4.62 -1.21
C HIS A 78 -3.12 4.22 -2.65
N PRO A 79 -4.11 4.15 -3.55
CA PRO A 79 -3.83 3.96 -4.97
C PRO A 79 -2.93 5.08 -5.48
N THR A 80 -1.96 4.73 -6.29
CA THR A 80 -1.01 5.69 -6.84
C THR A 80 -1.01 5.65 -8.34
N VAL A 81 -0.59 6.75 -8.96
CA VAL A 81 -0.36 6.84 -10.40
C VAL A 81 1.07 7.31 -10.63
N ASP A 82 1.59 7.06 -11.82
CA ASP A 82 2.92 7.56 -12.18
C ASP A 82 2.96 9.09 -12.10
N GLY A 83 3.96 9.62 -11.39
CA GLY A 83 4.04 11.05 -11.14
C GLY A 83 4.27 11.87 -12.41
N ASP A 84 5.11 11.40 -13.32
CA ASP A 84 5.39 12.10 -14.57
C ASP A 84 4.16 12.12 -15.49
N ASP A 85 3.47 10.99 -15.61
CA ASP A 85 2.23 10.91 -16.38
C ASP A 85 1.14 11.80 -15.80
N ALA A 86 0.98 11.76 -14.48
CA ALA A 86 -0.01 12.59 -13.78
C ALA A 86 0.31 14.08 -13.96
N LEU A 87 1.57 14.46 -13.78
CA LEU A 87 2.00 15.85 -13.92
C LEU A 87 1.75 16.37 -15.34
N SER A 88 2.08 15.58 -16.34
CA SER A 88 1.84 15.93 -17.75
C SER A 88 0.35 16.15 -18.02
N ARG A 89 -0.48 15.23 -17.57
CA ARG A 89 -1.94 15.32 -17.76
C ARG A 89 -2.55 16.48 -16.98
N PHE A 90 -2.14 16.69 -15.75
CA PHE A 90 -2.64 17.80 -14.93
C PHE A 90 -2.26 19.15 -15.53
N THR A 91 -1.04 19.27 -16.05
CA THR A 91 -0.57 20.48 -16.73
C THR A 91 -1.43 20.77 -17.96
N GLN A 92 -1.67 19.76 -18.79
CA GLN A 92 -2.49 19.92 -19.99
C GLN A 92 -3.93 20.31 -19.65
N THR A 93 -4.53 19.64 -18.69
CA THR A 93 -5.90 19.92 -18.22
C THR A 93 -6.01 21.35 -17.71
N THR A 94 -5.02 21.81 -16.92
CA THR A 94 -5.00 23.16 -16.39
C THR A 94 -4.92 24.20 -17.51
N LYS A 95 -4.08 23.97 -18.51
CA LYS A 95 -3.99 24.86 -19.67
C LYS A 95 -5.31 24.96 -20.41
N GLU A 96 -5.99 23.84 -20.63
CA GLU A 96 -7.28 23.80 -21.29
C GLU A 96 -8.35 24.54 -20.49
N MET A 97 -8.38 24.36 -19.18
CA MET A 97 -9.30 25.08 -18.31
C MET A 97 -9.08 26.58 -18.35
N LEU A 98 -7.82 27.03 -18.29
CA LEU A 98 -7.48 28.45 -18.35
C LEU A 98 -7.84 29.06 -19.72
N ALA A 99 -7.62 28.31 -20.80
CA ALA A 99 -7.99 28.75 -22.14
C ALA A 99 -9.50 28.94 -22.27
N GLN A 100 -10.29 28.03 -21.71
CA GLN A 100 -11.76 28.15 -21.71
C GLN A 100 -12.24 29.35 -20.89
N MET A 101 -11.60 29.60 -19.75
CA MET A 101 -11.96 30.74 -18.88
C MET A 101 -11.52 32.08 -19.49
N GLY A 102 -10.32 32.13 -20.07
CA GLY A 102 -9.78 33.36 -20.64
C GLY A 102 -10.26 33.69 -22.04
N GLY A 103 -10.78 32.70 -22.76
CA GLY A 103 -11.24 32.87 -24.13
C GLY A 103 -12.69 33.30 -24.26
N GLY A 104 -13.36 33.49 -23.14
CA GLY A 104 -14.75 33.89 -23.14
C GLY A 104 -14.99 35.31 -23.55
#